data_0bc74ff7de424d1e0f7b4d3bb87dabb2
#
_entry.id   0bc74ff7de424d1e0f7b4d3bb87dabb2
#
_cell.length_a   1.000
_cell.length_b   1.000
_cell.length_c   1.000
_cell.angle_alpha   90.00
_cell.angle_beta   90.00
_cell.angle_gamma   90.00
#
_symmetry.space_group_name_H-M   'P 1'
#
loop_
_entity.id
_entity.type
_entity.pdbx_description
1 polymer ?
#
loop_
_entity_poly.entity_id
_entity_poly.type
_entity_poly.pdbx_seq_one_letter_code
_entity_poly.pdbx_strand_id
1 'polypeptide(L)'
;KERGLDRAAAIADMRFSFIEKICDETVVKPKESREHARSVKIDRFLTGKHTAIPAFIGIMGLVFWLTFGVIGAALSSVLDFLISGVTSAADMALTAGNVNPVLHSLVIDGIFNGVGSVLSFLPVIVTLFFFLSMLEDSGYMARVAFVMDKLLRKIGLSGRRIGPMLV
;
A
#
# COMPACT_ATOMS: atom_id res chain seq x y z
N LYS A 1 15.78 14.50 -49.22
CA LYS A 1 14.56 13.66 -49.19
C LYS A 1 13.93 13.76 -47.83
N GLU A 2 12.82 14.43 -47.82
CA GLU A 2 11.99 14.83 -46.66
C GLU A 2 11.66 13.68 -45.78
N ARG A 3 12.10 13.77 -44.54
CA ARG A 3 11.46 13.03 -43.44
C ARG A 3 10.11 13.71 -43.25
N GLY A 4 9.01 12.98 -43.46
CA GLY A 4 7.65 13.46 -43.28
C GLY A 4 7.30 13.81 -41.85
N LEU A 5 8.14 14.58 -41.21
CA LEU A 5 7.86 15.20 -39.92
C LEU A 5 7.10 16.48 -40.19
N ASP A 6 5.93 16.61 -39.68
CA ASP A 6 5.14 17.81 -39.62
C ASP A 6 6.01 18.99 -39.17
N ARG A 7 5.84 20.18 -39.76
CA ARG A 7 6.64 21.39 -39.46
C ARG A 7 6.67 21.67 -37.94
N ALA A 8 5.58 21.41 -37.25
CA ALA A 8 5.51 21.56 -35.80
C ALA A 8 6.45 20.58 -35.06
N ALA A 9 6.54 19.35 -35.50
CA ALA A 9 7.44 18.35 -34.95
C ALA A 9 8.91 18.67 -35.18
N ALA A 10 9.26 19.20 -36.40
CA ALA A 10 10.62 19.62 -36.70
C ALA A 10 11.07 20.83 -35.87
N ILE A 11 10.17 21.79 -35.62
CA ILE A 11 10.46 22.95 -34.77
C ILE A 11 10.59 22.51 -33.29
N ALA A 12 9.78 21.57 -32.82
CA ALA A 12 9.90 21.01 -31.50
C ALA A 12 11.23 20.28 -31.31
N ASP A 13 11.63 19.46 -32.26
CA ASP A 13 12.91 18.72 -32.24
C ASP A 13 14.12 19.65 -32.18
N MET A 14 14.11 20.73 -33.00
CA MET A 14 15.16 21.77 -32.94
C MET A 14 15.20 22.49 -31.59
N ARG A 15 14.05 22.81 -31.02
CA ARG A 15 14.00 23.45 -29.67
C ARG A 15 14.51 22.52 -28.57
N PHE A 16 14.11 21.26 -28.61
CA PHE A 16 14.59 20.29 -27.63
C PHE A 16 16.09 20.03 -27.75
N SER A 17 16.63 19.88 -28.98
CA SER A 17 18.06 19.68 -29.19
C SER A 17 18.89 20.92 -28.78
N PHE A 18 18.35 22.13 -28.98
CA PHE A 18 19.00 23.35 -28.50
C PHE A 18 19.01 23.44 -26.96
N ILE A 19 17.88 23.12 -26.32
CA ILE A 19 17.78 23.08 -24.85
C ILE A 19 18.72 22.01 -24.28
N GLU A 20 18.76 20.81 -24.87
CA GLU A 20 19.65 19.74 -24.47
C GLU A 20 21.12 20.16 -24.54
N LYS A 21 21.52 20.83 -25.60
CA LYS A 21 22.88 21.35 -25.77
C LYS A 21 23.23 22.38 -24.69
N ILE A 22 22.33 23.33 -24.42
CA ILE A 22 22.55 24.33 -23.35
C ILE A 22 22.60 23.67 -21.99
N CYS A 23 21.71 22.69 -21.71
CA CYS A 23 21.71 21.95 -20.45
C CYS A 23 23.00 21.14 -20.25
N ASP A 24 23.55 20.52 -21.30
CA ASP A 24 24.82 19.78 -21.20
C ASP A 24 26.03 20.71 -20.96
N GLU A 25 25.99 21.95 -21.46
CA GLU A 25 27.07 22.92 -21.24
C GLU A 25 26.96 23.68 -19.91
N THR A 26 25.75 23.91 -19.40
CA THR A 26 25.51 24.75 -18.23
C THR A 26 25.16 23.98 -16.94
N VAL A 27 24.54 22.80 -17.09
CA VAL A 27 24.15 21.98 -15.92
C VAL A 27 25.28 21.04 -15.54
N VAL A 28 26.04 21.43 -14.52
CA VAL A 28 26.94 20.49 -13.84
C VAL A 28 26.07 19.48 -13.11
N LYS A 29 25.88 18.30 -13.71
CA LYS A 29 25.16 17.20 -13.04
C LYS A 29 25.88 16.90 -11.72
N PRO A 30 25.23 17.10 -10.55
CA PRO A 30 25.84 16.75 -9.30
C PRO A 30 26.22 15.26 -9.35
N LYS A 31 27.41 14.90 -8.87
CA LYS A 31 27.84 13.49 -8.74
C LYS A 31 26.69 12.72 -8.14
N GLU A 32 26.27 11.64 -8.81
CA GLU A 32 25.17 10.77 -8.36
C GLU A 32 25.27 10.57 -6.85
N SER A 33 24.26 11.04 -6.13
CA SER A 33 24.26 10.92 -4.68
C SER A 33 24.32 9.43 -4.34
N ARG A 34 25.01 9.06 -3.27
CA ARG A 34 25.07 7.67 -2.81
C ARG A 34 23.67 7.06 -2.61
N GLU A 35 22.69 7.91 -2.36
CA GLU A 35 21.27 7.56 -2.25
C GLU A 35 20.67 7.13 -3.59
N HIS A 36 20.99 7.86 -4.66
CA HIS A 36 20.56 7.50 -6.02
C HIS A 36 21.15 6.15 -6.46
N ALA A 37 22.43 5.91 -6.19
CA ALA A 37 23.07 4.63 -6.50
C ALA A 37 22.49 3.46 -5.69
N ARG A 38 22.01 3.69 -4.46
CA ARG A 38 21.31 2.69 -3.64
C ARG A 38 19.90 2.41 -4.17
N SER A 39 19.14 3.46 -4.50
CA SER A 39 17.78 3.30 -5.05
C SER A 39 17.80 2.55 -6.38
N VAL A 40 18.76 2.83 -7.27
CA VAL A 40 18.92 2.10 -8.53
C VAL A 40 19.26 0.62 -8.32
N LYS A 41 20.07 0.29 -7.30
CA LYS A 41 20.39 -1.12 -6.98
C LYS A 41 19.16 -1.86 -6.43
N ILE A 42 18.41 -1.23 -5.53
CA ILE A 42 17.17 -1.77 -4.98
C ILE A 42 16.14 -1.95 -6.11
N ASP A 43 16.05 -0.97 -7.00
CA ASP A 43 15.16 -1.00 -8.16
C ASP A 43 15.47 -2.16 -9.09
N ARG A 44 16.74 -2.35 -9.41
CA ARG A 44 17.21 -3.47 -10.25
C ARG A 44 16.88 -4.83 -9.64
N PHE A 45 16.94 -4.95 -8.30
CA PHE A 45 16.57 -6.17 -7.59
C PHE A 45 15.05 -6.39 -7.61
N LEU A 46 14.27 -5.33 -7.31
CA LEU A 46 12.80 -5.39 -7.23
C LEU A 46 12.12 -5.54 -8.61
N THR A 47 12.75 -5.04 -9.69
CA THR A 47 12.19 -5.11 -11.06
C THR A 47 12.89 -6.12 -11.96
N GLY A 48 13.84 -6.90 -11.42
CA GLY A 48 14.58 -7.93 -12.14
C GLY A 48 13.66 -9.01 -12.72
N LYS A 49 14.02 -9.55 -13.90
CA LYS A 49 13.21 -10.52 -14.66
C LYS A 49 12.81 -11.77 -13.85
N HIS A 50 13.64 -12.21 -12.91
CA HIS A 50 13.44 -13.40 -12.09
C HIS A 50 13.24 -13.09 -10.61
N THR A 51 13.63 -11.90 -10.14
CA THR A 51 13.58 -11.49 -8.72
C THR A 51 12.33 -10.71 -8.38
N ALA A 52 11.66 -10.12 -9.36
CA ALA A 52 10.49 -9.26 -9.13
C ALA A 52 9.32 -10.00 -8.47
N ILE A 53 9.00 -11.20 -8.93
CA ILE A 53 7.88 -12.01 -8.39
C ILE A 53 8.17 -12.50 -6.97
N PRO A 54 9.30 -13.15 -6.68
CA PRO A 54 9.60 -13.58 -5.31
C PRO A 54 9.78 -12.38 -4.36
N ALA A 55 10.32 -11.25 -4.82
CA ALA A 55 10.40 -10.04 -4.03
C ALA A 55 9.01 -9.49 -3.70
N PHE A 56 8.09 -9.48 -4.67
CA PHE A 56 6.71 -9.09 -4.44
C PHE A 56 6.02 -9.96 -3.38
N ILE A 57 6.10 -11.29 -3.54
CA ILE A 57 5.53 -12.25 -2.59
C ILE A 57 6.15 -12.07 -1.21
N GLY A 58 7.47 -11.86 -1.13
CA GLY A 58 8.20 -11.65 0.12
C GLY A 58 7.75 -10.36 0.83
N ILE A 59 7.64 -9.24 0.12
CA ILE A 59 7.21 -7.96 0.68
C ILE A 59 5.74 -8.04 1.12
N MET A 60 4.87 -8.57 0.27
CA MET A 60 3.46 -8.73 0.63
C MET A 60 3.28 -9.70 1.80
N GLY A 61 4.00 -10.83 1.80
CA GLY A 61 4.00 -11.77 2.92
C GLY A 61 4.47 -11.13 4.22
N LEU A 62 5.52 -10.30 4.17
CA LEU A 62 6.03 -9.56 5.32
C LEU A 62 4.99 -8.54 5.82
N VAL A 63 4.35 -7.81 4.93
CA VAL A 63 3.28 -6.86 5.29
C VAL A 63 2.13 -7.58 5.97
N PHE A 64 1.66 -8.68 5.39
CA PHE A 64 0.58 -9.48 5.99
C PHE A 64 1.00 -10.07 7.34
N TRP A 65 2.21 -10.60 7.45
CA TRP A 65 2.73 -11.14 8.71
C TRP A 65 2.83 -10.07 9.80
N LEU A 66 3.32 -8.87 9.48
CA LEU A 66 3.33 -7.76 10.44
C LEU A 66 1.91 -7.31 10.81
N THR A 67 1.04 -7.17 9.82
CA THR A 67 -0.33 -6.68 10.02
C THR A 67 -1.15 -7.62 10.89
N PHE A 68 -1.17 -8.91 10.57
CA PHE A 68 -2.00 -9.87 11.28
C PHE A 68 -1.29 -10.53 12.47
N GLY A 69 0.02 -10.77 12.37
CA GLY A 69 0.78 -11.53 13.38
C GLY A 69 1.31 -10.69 14.52
N VAL A 70 1.82 -9.50 14.25
CA VAL A 70 2.56 -8.73 15.27
C VAL A 70 1.80 -7.46 15.67
N ILE A 71 1.71 -6.50 14.76
CA ILE A 71 1.17 -5.16 15.08
C ILE A 71 -0.34 -5.22 15.25
N GLY A 72 -1.05 -5.82 14.30
CA GLY A 72 -2.49 -5.94 14.36
C GLY A 72 -2.94 -6.73 15.57
N ALA A 73 -2.32 -7.88 15.87
CA ALA A 73 -2.62 -8.70 17.03
C ALA A 73 -2.35 -7.95 18.34
N ALA A 74 -1.23 -7.24 18.46
CA ALA A 74 -0.90 -6.45 19.64
C ALA A 74 -1.91 -5.31 19.87
N LEU A 75 -2.25 -4.56 18.80
CA LEU A 75 -3.25 -3.49 18.90
C LEU A 75 -4.65 -4.03 19.22
N SER A 76 -5.04 -5.15 18.60
CA SER A 76 -6.33 -5.80 18.90
C SER A 76 -6.39 -6.26 20.35
N SER A 77 -5.33 -6.86 20.91
CA SER A 77 -5.31 -7.28 22.30
C SER A 77 -5.43 -6.12 23.29
N VAL A 78 -4.82 -4.97 22.99
CA VAL A 78 -4.99 -3.74 23.79
C VAL A 78 -6.44 -3.25 23.73
N LEU A 79 -7.03 -3.26 22.55
CA LEU A 79 -8.42 -2.82 22.37
C LEU A 79 -9.40 -3.80 23.05
N ASP A 80 -9.18 -5.10 22.92
CA ASP A 80 -9.97 -6.12 23.59
C ASP A 80 -9.91 -5.99 25.12
N PHE A 81 -8.75 -5.66 25.66
CA PHE A 81 -8.59 -5.37 27.08
C PHE A 81 -9.43 -4.15 27.52
N LEU A 82 -9.42 -3.07 26.72
CA LEU A 82 -10.23 -1.88 27.01
C LEU A 82 -11.72 -2.17 26.89
N ILE A 83 -12.15 -2.90 25.85
CA ILE A 83 -13.55 -3.29 25.65
C ILE A 83 -14.01 -4.18 26.79
N SER A 84 -13.22 -5.16 27.19
CA SER A 84 -13.52 -6.05 28.33
C SER A 84 -13.65 -5.26 29.63
N GLY A 85 -12.80 -4.26 29.85
CA GLY A 85 -12.90 -3.38 31.01
C GLY A 85 -14.22 -2.60 31.05
N VAL A 86 -14.62 -2.01 29.92
CA VAL A 86 -15.89 -1.29 29.79
C VAL A 86 -17.08 -2.25 29.96
N THR A 87 -17.02 -3.43 29.34
CA THR A 87 -18.07 -4.45 29.46
C THR A 87 -18.23 -4.93 30.89
N SER A 88 -17.13 -5.17 31.60
CA SER A 88 -17.15 -5.57 33.00
C SER A 88 -17.74 -4.48 33.92
N ALA A 89 -17.40 -3.23 33.66
CA ALA A 89 -17.98 -2.11 34.42
C ALA A 89 -19.48 -1.97 34.16
N ALA A 90 -19.94 -2.17 32.94
CA ALA A 90 -21.36 -2.17 32.58
C ALA A 90 -22.10 -3.37 33.24
N ASP A 91 -21.49 -4.55 33.25
CA ASP A 91 -22.02 -5.76 33.87
C ASP A 91 -22.23 -5.56 35.38
N MET A 92 -21.23 -5.01 36.07
CA MET A 92 -21.34 -4.66 37.48
C MET A 92 -22.44 -3.66 37.78
N ALA A 93 -22.56 -2.61 36.93
CA ALA A 93 -23.59 -1.59 37.11
C ALA A 93 -25.02 -2.14 36.90
N LEU A 94 -25.20 -3.00 35.90
CA LEU A 94 -26.49 -3.62 35.60
C LEU A 94 -26.89 -4.65 36.71
N THR A 95 -25.92 -5.38 37.19
CA THR A 95 -26.11 -6.34 38.30
C THR A 95 -26.47 -5.63 39.60
N ALA A 96 -25.77 -4.52 39.94
CA ALA A 96 -26.08 -3.70 41.11
C ALA A 96 -27.45 -3.04 41.03
N GLY A 97 -27.92 -2.72 39.82
CA GLY A 97 -29.24 -2.14 39.54
C GLY A 97 -30.39 -3.16 39.58
N ASN A 98 -30.13 -4.45 39.86
CA ASN A 98 -31.12 -5.52 39.79
C ASN A 98 -31.95 -5.51 38.49
N VAL A 99 -31.30 -5.29 37.38
CA VAL A 99 -31.94 -5.22 36.04
C VAL A 99 -32.42 -6.62 35.64
N ASN A 100 -33.56 -6.68 34.94
CA ASN A 100 -34.11 -7.94 34.47
C ASN A 100 -33.05 -8.72 33.65
N PRO A 101 -32.87 -10.05 33.93
CA PRO A 101 -31.85 -10.88 33.27
C PRO A 101 -31.89 -10.83 31.73
N VAL A 102 -33.07 -10.68 31.14
CA VAL A 102 -33.22 -10.56 29.67
C VAL A 102 -32.65 -9.26 29.16
N LEU A 103 -32.88 -8.13 29.84
CA LEU A 103 -32.31 -6.85 29.51
C LEU A 103 -30.80 -6.81 29.72
N HIS A 104 -30.33 -7.45 30.81
CA HIS A 104 -28.91 -7.60 31.12
C HIS A 104 -28.16 -8.34 30.01
N SER A 105 -28.64 -9.51 29.59
CA SER A 105 -28.01 -10.26 28.50
C SER A 105 -28.10 -9.54 27.14
N LEU A 106 -29.20 -8.84 26.86
CA LEU A 106 -29.34 -8.06 25.65
C LEU A 106 -28.30 -6.94 25.55
N VAL A 107 -28.04 -6.26 26.67
CA VAL A 107 -27.05 -5.16 26.72
C VAL A 107 -25.63 -5.74 26.65
N ILE A 108 -25.28 -6.70 27.48
CA ILE A 108 -23.91 -7.25 27.55
C ILE A 108 -23.59 -8.07 26.30
N ASP A 109 -24.42 -9.05 25.94
CA ASP A 109 -24.13 -9.95 24.84
C ASP A 109 -24.45 -9.31 23.48
N GLY A 110 -25.57 -8.57 23.38
CA GLY A 110 -25.97 -7.95 22.13
C GLY A 110 -25.15 -6.71 21.81
N ILE A 111 -25.08 -5.74 22.71
CA ILE A 111 -24.45 -4.45 22.43
C ILE A 111 -22.94 -4.53 22.68
N PHE A 112 -22.50 -4.83 23.90
CA PHE A 112 -21.08 -4.77 24.23
C PHE A 112 -20.25 -5.83 23.51
N ASN A 113 -20.68 -7.09 23.51
CA ASN A 113 -19.96 -8.14 22.81
C ASN A 113 -20.09 -8.01 21.29
N GLY A 114 -21.27 -7.60 20.77
CA GLY A 114 -21.47 -7.38 19.34
C GLY A 114 -20.65 -6.20 18.80
N VAL A 115 -20.71 -5.03 19.43
CA VAL A 115 -19.92 -3.87 19.04
C VAL A 115 -18.42 -4.14 19.30
N GLY A 116 -18.08 -4.78 20.42
CA GLY A 116 -16.71 -5.15 20.76
C GLY A 116 -16.05 -6.01 19.70
N SER A 117 -16.74 -7.02 19.20
CA SER A 117 -16.20 -7.89 18.15
C SER A 117 -15.89 -7.13 16.85
N VAL A 118 -16.72 -6.16 16.47
CA VAL A 118 -16.46 -5.31 15.30
C VAL A 118 -15.27 -4.37 15.55
N LEU A 119 -15.19 -3.77 16.73
CA LEU A 119 -14.09 -2.87 17.09
C LEU A 119 -12.75 -3.61 17.14
N SER A 120 -12.72 -4.88 17.51
CA SER A 120 -11.50 -5.70 17.53
C SER A 120 -10.84 -5.88 16.16
N PHE A 121 -11.59 -5.73 15.06
CA PHE A 121 -11.04 -5.74 13.71
C PHE A 121 -10.47 -4.39 13.28
N LEU A 122 -10.89 -3.30 13.91
CA LEU A 122 -10.48 -1.96 13.52
C LEU A 122 -8.95 -1.76 13.52
N PRO A 123 -8.19 -2.19 14.54
CA PRO A 123 -6.74 -2.07 14.55
C PRO A 123 -6.05 -2.79 13.39
N VAL A 124 -6.55 -3.97 13.03
CA VAL A 124 -6.02 -4.74 11.90
C VAL A 124 -6.21 -3.99 10.60
N ILE A 125 -7.41 -3.43 10.38
CA ILE A 125 -7.72 -2.65 9.18
C ILE A 125 -6.85 -1.40 9.11
N VAL A 126 -6.73 -0.65 10.20
CA VAL A 126 -5.90 0.56 10.26
C VAL A 126 -4.43 0.24 9.98
N THR A 127 -3.91 -0.85 10.56
CA THR A 127 -2.53 -1.30 10.34
C THR A 127 -2.33 -1.72 8.89
N LEU A 128 -3.28 -2.42 8.29
CA LEU A 128 -3.23 -2.80 6.87
C LEU A 128 -3.17 -1.56 5.97
N PHE A 129 -4.07 -0.59 6.17
CA PHE A 129 -4.07 0.65 5.40
C PHE A 129 -2.79 1.46 5.59
N PHE A 130 -2.24 1.49 6.79
CA PHE A 130 -0.96 2.14 7.06
C PHE A 130 0.17 1.54 6.22
N PHE A 131 0.28 0.20 6.19
CA PHE A 131 1.29 -0.46 5.37
C PHE A 131 1.04 -0.29 3.86
N LEU A 132 -0.22 -0.34 3.42
CA LEU A 132 -0.56 -0.10 2.02
C LEU A 132 -0.19 1.32 1.59
N SER A 133 -0.50 2.33 2.42
CA SER A 133 -0.10 3.72 2.17
C SER A 133 1.41 3.87 2.10
N MET A 134 2.14 3.22 3.00
CA MET A 134 3.61 3.21 2.99
C MET A 134 4.17 2.56 1.71
N LEU A 135 3.56 1.48 1.22
CA LEU A 135 3.95 0.86 -0.05
C LEU A 135 3.65 1.77 -1.25
N GLU A 136 2.52 2.46 -1.22
CA GLU A 136 2.12 3.42 -2.25
C GLU A 136 3.07 4.61 -2.30
N ASP A 137 3.34 5.25 -1.17
CA ASP A 137 4.24 6.41 -1.03
C ASP A 137 5.69 6.07 -1.42
N SER A 138 6.12 4.82 -1.19
CA SER A 138 7.45 4.35 -1.63
C SER A 138 7.58 4.18 -3.15
N GLY A 139 6.50 4.38 -3.92
CA GLY A 139 6.45 4.13 -5.36
C GLY A 139 6.50 2.62 -5.73
N TYR A 140 6.36 1.74 -4.74
CA TYR A 140 6.39 0.30 -4.96
C TYR A 140 5.23 -0.18 -5.84
N MET A 141 4.04 0.43 -5.69
CA MET A 141 2.86 0.10 -6.51
C MET A 141 3.09 0.30 -8.01
N ALA A 142 3.77 1.38 -8.41
CA ALA A 142 4.13 1.62 -9.81
C ALA A 142 5.05 0.53 -10.36
N ARG A 143 5.98 0.04 -9.54
CA ARG A 143 6.90 -1.05 -9.90
C ARG A 143 6.18 -2.38 -10.04
N VAL A 144 5.26 -2.68 -9.13
CA VAL A 144 4.39 -3.87 -9.20
C VAL A 144 3.56 -3.86 -10.47
N ALA A 145 2.93 -2.72 -10.81
CA ALA A 145 2.15 -2.56 -12.02
C ALA A 145 2.99 -2.85 -13.28
N PHE A 146 4.23 -2.36 -13.34
CA PHE A 146 5.16 -2.64 -14.44
C PHE A 146 5.54 -4.12 -14.57
N VAL A 147 5.79 -4.79 -13.43
CA VAL A 147 6.10 -6.22 -13.39
C VAL A 147 4.90 -7.04 -13.82
N MET A 148 3.71 -6.68 -13.33
CA MET A 148 2.46 -7.36 -13.69
C MET A 148 2.12 -7.19 -15.17
N ASP A 149 2.30 -5.98 -15.75
CA ASP A 149 2.12 -5.77 -17.19
C ASP A 149 3.02 -6.66 -18.03
N LYS A 150 4.29 -6.80 -17.62
CA LYS A 150 5.26 -7.69 -18.27
C LYS A 150 4.86 -9.17 -18.19
N LEU A 151 4.28 -9.58 -17.07
CA LEU A 151 3.83 -10.95 -16.81
C LEU A 151 2.58 -11.25 -17.63
N LEU A 152 1.63 -10.33 -17.64
CA LEU A 152 0.37 -10.45 -18.40
C LEU A 152 0.60 -10.46 -19.92
N ARG A 153 1.57 -9.69 -20.41
CA ARG A 153 2.01 -9.79 -21.82
C ARG A 153 2.57 -11.16 -22.16
N LYS A 154 3.25 -11.83 -21.23
CA LYS A 154 3.78 -13.18 -21.44
C LYS A 154 2.67 -14.24 -21.52
N ILE A 155 1.51 -13.99 -20.91
CA ILE A 155 0.31 -14.86 -20.94
C ILE A 155 -0.61 -14.50 -22.13
N GLY A 156 -0.21 -13.53 -22.98
CA GLY A 156 -0.99 -13.14 -24.18
C GLY A 156 -2.07 -12.08 -23.94
N LEU A 157 -2.13 -11.51 -22.75
CA LEU A 157 -3.03 -10.39 -22.44
C LEU A 157 -2.36 -9.06 -22.82
N SER A 158 -2.86 -8.39 -23.86
CA SER A 158 -2.32 -7.11 -24.30
C SER A 158 -2.67 -6.00 -23.29
N GLY A 159 -1.66 -5.20 -22.90
CA GLY A 159 -1.74 -4.14 -21.90
C GLY A 159 -2.80 -3.04 -22.14
N ARG A 160 -3.43 -3.00 -23.32
CA ARG A 160 -4.51 -2.05 -23.62
C ARG A 160 -5.81 -2.26 -22.84
N ARG A 161 -6.02 -3.44 -22.24
CA ARG A 161 -7.25 -3.79 -21.52
C ARG A 161 -7.13 -3.70 -19.99
N ILE A 162 -5.93 -3.40 -19.48
CA ILE A 162 -5.65 -3.45 -18.03
C ILE A 162 -5.82 -2.08 -17.36
N GLY A 163 -5.68 -0.98 -18.10
CA GLY A 163 -5.90 0.37 -17.58
C GLY A 163 -7.23 0.56 -16.85
N PRO A 164 -8.37 0.14 -17.43
CA PRO A 164 -9.68 0.27 -16.78
C PRO A 164 -9.97 -0.78 -15.69
N MET A 165 -9.08 -1.74 -15.45
CA MET A 165 -9.28 -2.82 -14.47
C MET A 165 -8.49 -2.57 -13.16
N LEU A 166 -7.62 -1.56 -13.14
CA LEU A 166 -6.78 -1.17 -12.01
C LEU A 166 -7.24 0.13 -11.32
N VAL A 167 -8.33 0.74 -11.80
CA VAL A 167 -8.94 1.96 -11.20
C VAL A 167 -10.24 1.62 -10.49
#